data_0cddd47d0aed7a567b9f875d36b63002
#
_entry.id   0cddd47d0aed7a567b9f875d36b63002
#
_cell.length_a   1.000
_cell.length_b   1.000
_cell.length_c   1.000
_cell.angle_alpha   90.00
_cell.angle_beta   90.00
_cell.angle_gamma   90.00
#
_symmetry.space_group_name_H-M   'P 1'
#
loop_
_entity.id
_entity.type
_entity.pdbx_description
1 polymer ?
#
loop_
_entity_poly.entity_id
_entity_poly.type
_entity_poly.pdbx_seq_one_letter_code
_entity_poly.pdbx_strand_id
1 'polypeptide(L)'
;MSDFSIAIPAHDRGKNGPQWMRELLDSLEEQTCQDFEVVVSDQSKNDNIMEVCQEYDFDFTYIKYEGDVPCENINIALDNCEGRIIKIMFSDDIFMRNDALERIKKEYDTNDCKWAFSGFANWDPGADYFDEKLPEWKDKTLEGNNHLSSPTVVSFLNDCKQEFDVNLKLLLDVDFYHRMRWRNGKPNIIPEVLVANRDHDDRISSNATSKYDCVVEHPDGPWMMNSSELRYVHQKYPGFIANGKYPDEN
;
A
#
# COMPACT_ATOMS: atom_id res chain seq x y z
N MET A 1 19.18 -4.05 -13.67
CA MET A 1 17.79 -3.70 -13.31
C MET A 1 17.31 -4.85 -12.45
N SER A 2 17.03 -4.60 -11.20
CA SER A 2 16.56 -5.59 -10.23
C SER A 2 15.14 -6.10 -10.59
N ASP A 3 14.80 -7.29 -10.11
CA ASP A 3 13.44 -7.81 -10.29
C ASP A 3 12.43 -6.95 -9.52
N PHE A 4 12.80 -6.47 -8.31
CA PHE A 4 11.91 -5.66 -7.51
C PHE A 4 12.49 -4.29 -7.14
N SER A 5 11.59 -3.31 -7.00
CA SER A 5 11.78 -2.15 -6.14
C SER A 5 10.82 -2.26 -4.96
N ILE A 6 11.36 -2.23 -3.76
CA ILE A 6 10.57 -2.16 -2.53
C ILE A 6 10.40 -0.69 -2.17
N ALA A 7 9.23 -0.13 -2.48
CA ALA A 7 8.90 1.27 -2.25
C ALA A 7 8.38 1.46 -0.82
N ILE A 8 9.15 2.16 0.02
CA ILE A 8 8.86 2.35 1.45
C ILE A 8 8.63 3.84 1.75
N PRO A 9 7.38 4.32 1.79
CA PRO A 9 7.07 5.60 2.38
C PRO A 9 7.18 5.50 3.92
N ALA A 10 8.14 6.19 4.50
CA ALA A 10 8.48 6.09 5.93
C ALA A 10 8.12 7.36 6.71
N HIS A 11 7.88 7.18 8.01
CA HIS A 11 7.70 8.23 9.00
C HIS A 11 8.05 7.70 10.39
N ASP A 12 8.68 8.50 11.25
CA ASP A 12 9.13 8.08 12.59
C ASP A 12 8.00 7.79 13.59
N ARG A 13 6.76 8.16 13.27
CA ARG A 13 5.57 7.87 14.10
C ARG A 13 5.82 8.13 15.59
N GLY A 14 6.44 9.29 15.89
CA GLY A 14 6.64 9.78 17.25
C GLY A 14 7.57 8.96 18.13
N LYS A 15 8.24 7.92 17.68
CA LYS A 15 9.30 7.08 18.28
C LYS A 15 9.25 5.60 17.86
N ASN A 16 8.08 5.11 17.43
CA ASN A 16 7.93 3.70 17.07
C ASN A 16 8.46 3.40 15.66
N GLY A 17 8.46 4.40 14.78
CA GLY A 17 8.85 4.26 13.38
C GLY A 17 10.21 3.59 13.18
N PRO A 18 11.27 3.95 13.91
CA PRO A 18 12.58 3.30 13.78
C PRO A 18 12.54 1.80 14.09
N GLN A 19 11.78 1.39 15.12
CA GLN A 19 11.62 -0.03 15.45
C GLN A 19 10.82 -0.75 14.36
N TRP A 20 9.72 -0.17 13.92
CA TRP A 20 8.89 -0.77 12.86
C TRP A 20 9.65 -0.88 11.54
N MET A 21 10.45 0.12 11.21
CA MET A 21 11.33 0.07 10.04
C MET A 21 12.36 -1.08 10.16
N ARG A 22 12.96 -1.32 11.34
CA ARG A 22 13.82 -2.50 11.55
C ARG A 22 13.08 -3.80 11.31
N GLU A 23 11.89 -3.96 11.90
CA GLU A 23 11.08 -5.17 11.74
C GLU A 23 10.72 -5.42 10.27
N LEU A 24 10.43 -4.37 9.50
CA LEU A 24 10.24 -4.48 8.06
C LEU A 24 11.53 -4.91 7.35
N LEU A 25 12.67 -4.25 7.62
CA LEU A 25 13.95 -4.55 6.97
C LEU A 25 14.47 -5.93 7.36
N ASP A 26 14.28 -6.37 8.61
CA ASP A 26 14.57 -7.75 9.05
C ASP A 26 13.76 -8.77 8.22
N SER A 27 12.45 -8.52 8.05
CA SER A 27 11.59 -9.39 7.25
C SER A 27 11.96 -9.40 5.77
N LEU A 28 12.61 -8.33 5.29
CA LEU A 28 13.12 -8.21 3.93
C LEU A 28 14.48 -8.92 3.77
N GLU A 29 15.35 -8.83 4.76
CA GLU A 29 16.64 -9.54 4.81
C GLU A 29 16.45 -11.07 4.77
N GLU A 30 15.37 -11.56 5.39
CA GLU A 30 15.00 -12.98 5.39
C GLU A 30 14.41 -13.49 4.07
N GLN A 31 14.13 -12.64 3.08
CA GLN A 31 13.53 -13.10 1.83
C GLN A 31 14.46 -14.02 1.05
N THR A 32 13.90 -15.07 0.44
CA THR A 32 14.66 -16.02 -0.43
C THR A 32 15.04 -15.37 -1.77
N CYS A 33 14.24 -14.43 -2.27
CA CYS A 33 14.55 -13.60 -3.43
C CYS A 33 15.27 -12.34 -2.98
N GLN A 34 16.55 -12.21 -3.33
CA GLN A 34 17.42 -11.08 -2.98
C GLN A 34 17.68 -10.11 -4.16
N ASP A 35 17.01 -10.31 -5.30
CA ASP A 35 17.14 -9.43 -6.46
C ASP A 35 16.17 -8.24 -6.36
N PHE A 36 16.47 -7.32 -5.44
CA PHE A 36 15.69 -6.11 -5.22
C PHE A 36 16.56 -4.91 -4.85
N GLU A 37 16.03 -3.72 -5.09
CA GLU A 37 16.46 -2.46 -4.50
C GLU A 37 15.44 -1.99 -3.46
N VAL A 38 15.87 -1.16 -2.52
CA VAL A 38 15.02 -0.56 -1.48
C VAL A 38 14.97 0.94 -1.67
N VAL A 39 13.78 1.49 -1.92
CA VAL A 39 13.56 2.92 -2.13
C VAL A 39 12.78 3.49 -0.96
N VAL A 40 13.43 4.29 -0.13
CA VAL A 40 12.86 4.90 1.08
C VAL A 40 12.61 6.39 0.85
N SER A 41 11.36 6.83 0.98
CA SER A 41 11.01 8.24 1.08
C SER A 41 10.58 8.54 2.51
N ASP A 42 11.39 9.33 3.23
CA ASP A 42 11.21 9.56 4.67
C ASP A 42 10.68 10.96 4.96
N GLN A 43 9.47 11.02 5.49
CA GLN A 43 8.75 12.23 5.90
C GLN A 43 9.05 12.64 7.36
N SER A 44 9.94 11.94 8.07
CA SER A 44 10.30 12.25 9.45
C SER A 44 11.01 13.61 9.56
N LYS A 45 10.91 14.25 10.73
CA LYS A 45 11.62 15.50 11.02
C LYS A 45 13.06 15.29 11.54
N ASN A 46 13.41 14.05 11.86
CA ASN A 46 14.74 13.63 12.35
C ASN A 46 15.34 12.61 11.40
N ASP A 47 16.51 12.11 11.71
CA ASP A 47 17.26 11.16 10.87
C ASP A 47 17.17 9.71 11.37
N ASN A 48 16.31 9.42 12.34
CA ASN A 48 16.21 8.09 12.96
C ASN A 48 15.92 6.96 11.96
N ILE A 49 15.11 7.22 10.92
CA ILE A 49 14.83 6.24 9.86
C ILE A 49 16.07 6.02 8.99
N MET A 50 16.79 7.09 8.65
CA MET A 50 18.05 6.99 7.90
C MET A 50 19.10 6.18 8.68
N GLU A 51 19.22 6.41 9.99
CA GLU A 51 20.14 5.66 10.85
C GLU A 51 19.82 4.16 10.84
N VAL A 52 18.52 3.79 10.88
CA VAL A 52 18.10 2.40 10.74
C VAL A 52 18.46 1.82 9.37
N CYS A 53 18.22 2.54 8.27
CA CYS A 53 18.60 2.07 6.94
C CYS A 53 20.09 1.77 6.81
N GLN A 54 20.95 2.52 7.50
CA GLN A 54 22.41 2.33 7.49
C GLN A 54 22.88 1.06 8.24
N GLU A 55 22.00 0.40 8.99
CA GLU A 55 22.30 -0.86 9.68
C GLU A 55 22.27 -2.07 8.73
N TYR A 56 21.72 -1.93 7.50
CA TYR A 56 21.50 -3.01 6.53
C TYR A 56 22.33 -2.80 5.26
N ASP A 57 22.75 -3.91 4.65
CA ASP A 57 23.55 -3.92 3.40
C ASP A 57 22.65 -4.18 2.18
N PHE A 58 21.62 -3.31 2.00
CA PHE A 58 20.79 -3.32 0.81
C PHE A 58 21.22 -2.26 -0.21
N ASP A 59 20.82 -2.39 -1.46
CA ASP A 59 20.89 -1.32 -2.46
C ASP A 59 19.81 -0.28 -2.17
N PHE A 60 20.16 0.74 -1.37
CA PHE A 60 19.25 1.78 -0.91
C PHE A 60 19.29 3.03 -1.80
N THR A 61 18.10 3.48 -2.19
CA THR A 61 17.82 4.87 -2.57
C THR A 61 17.04 5.54 -1.45
N TYR A 62 17.67 6.46 -0.72
CA TYR A 62 17.03 7.18 0.40
C TYR A 62 16.77 8.64 0.05
N ILE A 63 15.53 9.09 0.21
CA ILE A 63 15.08 10.44 -0.06
C ILE A 63 14.44 11.04 1.20
N LYS A 64 14.95 12.18 1.66
CA LYS A 64 14.32 12.96 2.72
C LYS A 64 13.24 13.84 2.11
N TYR A 65 11.99 13.68 2.57
CA TYR A 65 10.86 14.50 2.14
C TYR A 65 10.46 15.48 3.26
N GLU A 66 10.63 16.78 2.99
CA GLU A 66 10.39 17.86 3.96
C GLU A 66 8.89 18.26 4.08
N GLY A 67 8.03 17.71 3.24
CA GLY A 67 6.59 17.99 3.26
C GLY A 67 5.82 17.22 4.33
N ASP A 68 4.49 17.36 4.30
CA ASP A 68 3.57 16.73 5.26
C ASP A 68 2.40 15.98 4.58
N VAL A 69 2.46 15.78 3.25
CA VAL A 69 1.42 15.11 2.47
C VAL A 69 1.78 13.63 2.28
N PRO A 70 1.04 12.67 2.87
CA PRO A 70 1.40 11.24 2.78
C PRO A 70 1.45 10.71 1.35
N CYS A 71 0.54 11.14 0.48
CA CYS A 71 0.53 10.71 -0.93
C CYS A 71 1.76 11.21 -1.71
N GLU A 72 2.28 12.41 -1.42
CA GLU A 72 3.54 12.89 -2.01
C GLU A 72 4.72 12.02 -1.56
N ASN A 73 4.75 11.64 -0.28
CA ASN A 73 5.78 10.74 0.25
C ASN A 73 5.76 9.37 -0.47
N ILE A 74 4.56 8.81 -0.70
CA ILE A 74 4.41 7.57 -1.47
C ILE A 74 4.89 7.77 -2.92
N ASN A 75 4.47 8.86 -3.58
CA ASN A 75 4.82 9.14 -4.97
C ASN A 75 6.32 9.32 -5.15
N ILE A 76 6.99 10.00 -4.22
CA ILE A 76 8.45 10.15 -4.25
C ILE A 76 9.15 8.78 -4.20
N ALA A 77 8.71 7.87 -3.33
CA ALA A 77 9.26 6.51 -3.32
C ALA A 77 9.02 5.81 -4.66
N LEU A 78 7.80 5.87 -5.20
CA LEU A 78 7.45 5.24 -6.47
C LEU A 78 8.26 5.80 -7.65
N ASP A 79 8.49 7.11 -7.68
CA ASP A 79 9.19 7.78 -8.79
C ASP A 79 10.67 7.42 -8.89
N ASN A 80 11.26 6.98 -7.80
CA ASN A 80 12.64 6.55 -7.73
C ASN A 80 12.83 5.03 -7.87
N CYS A 81 11.76 4.27 -8.15
CA CYS A 81 11.82 2.84 -8.40
C CYS A 81 12.29 2.54 -9.83
N GLU A 82 13.33 1.72 -9.97
CA GLU A 82 13.91 1.28 -11.25
C GLU A 82 13.69 -0.22 -11.55
N GLY A 83 13.33 -1.02 -10.55
CA GLY A 83 13.05 -2.45 -10.69
C GLY A 83 11.85 -2.76 -11.58
N ARG A 84 11.77 -3.99 -12.08
CA ARG A 84 10.69 -4.45 -12.97
C ARG A 84 9.32 -4.44 -12.27
N ILE A 85 9.27 -4.92 -11.02
CA ILE A 85 8.06 -5.02 -10.20
C ILE A 85 8.20 -4.06 -9.03
N ILE A 86 7.24 -3.17 -8.85
CA ILE A 86 7.17 -2.32 -7.66
C ILE A 86 6.31 -3.02 -6.61
N LYS A 87 6.86 -3.19 -5.42
CA LYS A 87 6.18 -3.66 -4.22
C LYS A 87 6.11 -2.52 -3.21
N ILE A 88 4.91 -2.02 -2.92
CA ILE A 88 4.73 -1.03 -1.85
C ILE A 88 4.78 -1.75 -0.50
N MET A 89 5.57 -1.23 0.43
CA MET A 89 5.57 -1.65 1.84
C MET A 89 5.54 -0.40 2.72
N PHE A 90 4.52 -0.25 3.53
CA PHE A 90 4.53 0.81 4.55
C PHE A 90 5.50 0.44 5.67
N SER A 91 6.19 1.43 6.21
CA SER A 91 7.28 1.22 7.17
C SER A 91 6.85 0.61 8.52
N ASP A 92 5.55 0.51 8.76
CA ASP A 92 4.93 -0.13 9.93
C ASP A 92 4.46 -1.57 9.67
N ASP A 93 4.53 -2.06 8.41
CA ASP A 93 4.10 -3.40 8.00
C ASP A 93 5.30 -4.35 7.82
N ILE A 94 5.06 -5.64 7.70
CA ILE A 94 6.12 -6.66 7.50
C ILE A 94 5.74 -7.70 6.45
N PHE A 95 6.74 -8.39 5.89
CA PHE A 95 6.52 -9.66 5.20
C PHE A 95 6.29 -10.78 6.23
N MET A 96 5.27 -11.61 6.00
CA MET A 96 4.94 -12.73 6.90
C MET A 96 5.69 -14.03 6.55
N ARG A 97 6.35 -14.05 5.39
CA ARG A 97 6.99 -15.25 4.84
C ARG A 97 8.30 -14.86 4.19
N ASN A 98 9.30 -15.69 4.36
CA ASN A 98 10.60 -15.52 3.71
C ASN A 98 10.57 -15.79 2.18
N ASP A 99 9.52 -16.42 1.63
CA ASP A 99 9.34 -16.66 0.20
C ASP A 99 8.29 -15.72 -0.45
N ALA A 100 7.92 -14.62 0.22
CA ALA A 100 6.87 -13.72 -0.26
C ALA A 100 7.21 -13.08 -1.61
N LEU A 101 8.42 -12.54 -1.77
CA LEU A 101 8.87 -11.94 -3.04
C LEU A 101 8.95 -12.97 -4.16
N GLU A 102 9.41 -14.19 -3.88
CA GLU A 102 9.45 -15.27 -4.86
C GLU A 102 8.04 -15.64 -5.37
N ARG A 103 7.05 -15.67 -4.48
CA ARG A 103 5.64 -15.92 -4.84
C ARG A 103 5.06 -14.80 -5.67
N ILE A 104 5.34 -13.55 -5.32
CA ILE A 104 4.94 -12.40 -6.12
C ILE A 104 5.58 -12.49 -7.50
N LYS A 105 6.91 -12.68 -7.58
CA LYS A 105 7.63 -12.83 -8.84
C LYS A 105 7.02 -13.90 -9.74
N LYS A 106 6.72 -15.06 -9.17
CA LYS A 106 6.11 -16.17 -9.90
C LYS A 106 4.80 -15.77 -10.58
N GLU A 107 3.95 -14.96 -9.93
CA GLU A 107 2.71 -14.47 -10.52
C GLU A 107 2.97 -13.67 -11.80
N TYR A 108 3.98 -12.79 -11.79
CA TYR A 108 4.36 -11.98 -12.96
C TYR A 108 5.09 -12.75 -14.05
N ASP A 109 5.82 -13.80 -13.69
CA ASP A 109 6.58 -14.62 -14.65
C ASP A 109 5.70 -15.66 -15.37
N THR A 110 4.60 -16.08 -14.75
CA THR A 110 3.76 -17.19 -15.27
C THR A 110 2.42 -16.73 -15.83
N ASN A 111 1.96 -15.54 -15.49
CA ASN A 111 0.68 -14.99 -15.88
C ASN A 111 0.86 -13.64 -16.62
N ASP A 112 -0.11 -13.25 -17.43
CA ASP A 112 -0.18 -11.89 -18.01
C ASP A 112 -0.63 -10.89 -16.92
N CYS A 113 0.25 -10.73 -15.92
CA CYS A 113 -0.02 -9.94 -14.73
C CYS A 113 0.56 -8.54 -14.84
N LYS A 114 -0.28 -7.52 -14.81
CA LYS A 114 0.13 -6.11 -14.74
C LYS A 114 0.20 -5.59 -13.32
N TRP A 115 -0.72 -6.05 -12.48
CA TRP A 115 -0.80 -5.72 -11.08
C TRP A 115 -1.52 -6.81 -10.31
N ALA A 116 -1.15 -7.00 -9.05
CA ALA A 116 -1.66 -8.07 -8.21
C ALA A 116 -1.85 -7.63 -6.76
N PHE A 117 -2.72 -8.33 -6.05
CA PHE A 117 -2.89 -8.28 -4.61
C PHE A 117 -2.53 -9.61 -3.98
N SER A 118 -1.80 -9.58 -2.88
CA SER A 118 -1.64 -10.74 -2.00
C SER A 118 -2.67 -10.74 -0.88
N GLY A 119 -2.84 -11.88 -0.23
CA GLY A 119 -3.47 -11.96 1.08
C GLY A 119 -2.65 -11.18 2.12
N PHE A 120 -3.32 -10.83 3.22
CA PHE A 120 -2.73 -10.07 4.32
C PHE A 120 -3.25 -10.58 5.67
N ALA A 121 -2.54 -10.25 6.75
CA ALA A 121 -3.05 -10.34 8.09
C ALA A 121 -3.12 -8.97 8.75
N ASN A 122 -4.11 -8.73 9.61
CA ASN A 122 -4.02 -7.64 10.56
C ASN A 122 -3.24 -8.15 11.78
N TRP A 123 -2.17 -7.47 12.13
CA TRP A 123 -1.24 -7.89 13.16
C TRP A 123 -1.25 -6.93 14.34
N ASP A 124 -1.62 -7.45 15.51
CA ASP A 124 -1.42 -6.79 16.80
C ASP A 124 -0.25 -7.44 17.54
N PRO A 125 0.94 -6.82 17.56
CA PRO A 125 2.10 -7.39 18.24
C PRO A 125 1.90 -7.61 19.76
N GLY A 126 1.04 -6.80 20.38
CA GLY A 126 0.74 -6.90 21.82
C GLY A 126 -0.14 -8.10 22.17
N ALA A 127 -0.96 -8.56 21.23
CA ALA A 127 -1.90 -9.67 21.40
C ALA A 127 -1.40 -10.98 20.78
N ASP A 128 -0.26 -10.98 20.10
CA ASP A 128 0.25 -12.14 19.31
C ASP A 128 -0.87 -12.71 18.40
N TYR A 129 -1.58 -11.79 17.72
CA TYR A 129 -2.78 -12.13 16.97
C TYR A 129 -2.64 -11.71 15.50
N PHE A 130 -3.03 -12.64 14.62
CA PHE A 130 -3.12 -12.43 13.19
C PHE A 130 -4.52 -12.77 12.68
N ASP A 131 -5.20 -11.77 12.11
CA ASP A 131 -6.48 -11.96 11.40
C ASP A 131 -6.19 -12.02 9.88
N GLU A 132 -6.00 -13.23 9.38
CA GLU A 132 -5.66 -13.48 7.99
C GLU A 132 -6.86 -13.31 7.05
N LYS A 133 -6.63 -12.62 5.93
CA LYS A 133 -7.64 -12.36 4.91
C LYS A 133 -7.06 -12.54 3.51
N LEU A 134 -7.88 -13.10 2.63
CA LEU A 134 -7.64 -13.08 1.20
C LEU A 134 -8.48 -11.97 0.57
N PRO A 135 -7.87 -11.03 -0.17
CA PRO A 135 -8.61 -9.95 -0.80
C PRO A 135 -9.50 -10.49 -1.92
N GLU A 136 -10.65 -9.87 -2.07
CA GLU A 136 -11.56 -10.12 -3.17
C GLU A 136 -11.80 -8.82 -3.93
N TRP A 137 -11.55 -8.82 -5.25
CA TRP A 137 -11.87 -7.66 -6.06
C TRP A 137 -13.39 -7.50 -6.17
N LYS A 138 -13.89 -6.30 -5.85
CA LYS A 138 -15.28 -5.91 -6.05
C LYS A 138 -15.32 -4.61 -6.83
N ASP A 139 -16.11 -4.57 -7.89
CA ASP A 139 -16.22 -3.36 -8.76
C ASP A 139 -16.88 -2.16 -8.04
N LYS A 140 -17.30 -2.35 -6.78
CA LYS A 140 -17.84 -1.31 -5.90
C LYS A 140 -16.79 -0.52 -5.11
N THR A 141 -15.52 -0.62 -5.47
CA THR A 141 -14.41 0.04 -4.76
C THR A 141 -14.62 1.56 -4.64
N LEU A 142 -15.17 2.22 -5.68
CA LEU A 142 -15.46 3.66 -5.64
C LEU A 142 -16.65 4.05 -4.76
N GLU A 143 -17.40 3.11 -4.22
CA GLU A 143 -18.41 3.40 -3.21
C GLU A 143 -17.79 3.73 -1.83
N GLY A 144 -16.46 3.82 -1.75
CA GLY A 144 -15.69 4.11 -0.55
C GLY A 144 -15.38 2.88 0.29
N ASN A 145 -15.68 1.69 -0.23
CA ASN A 145 -15.48 0.43 0.47
C ASN A 145 -14.17 -0.23 0.03
N ASN A 146 -13.12 -0.10 0.83
CA ASN A 146 -11.87 -0.79 0.60
C ASN A 146 -11.96 -2.26 1.05
N HIS A 147 -12.14 -3.18 0.09
CA HIS A 147 -12.13 -4.61 0.33
C HIS A 147 -10.76 -5.25 0.22
N LEU A 148 -9.73 -4.46 -0.14
CA LEU A 148 -8.41 -4.97 -0.52
C LEU A 148 -7.36 -4.76 0.56
N SER A 149 -7.59 -3.86 1.51
CA SER A 149 -6.63 -3.41 2.54
C SER A 149 -5.72 -2.26 2.08
N SER A 150 -4.67 -1.99 2.86
CA SER A 150 -3.68 -0.93 2.62
C SER A 150 -2.87 -1.20 1.34
N PRO A 151 -2.20 -0.19 0.78
CA PRO A 151 -1.30 -0.38 -0.36
C PRO A 151 -0.17 -1.39 -0.16
N THR A 152 0.12 -1.80 1.07
CA THR A 152 1.08 -2.87 1.37
C THR A 152 0.73 -4.21 0.71
N VAL A 153 -0.55 -4.46 0.37
CA VAL A 153 -0.94 -5.71 -0.32
C VAL A 153 -0.66 -5.71 -1.82
N VAL A 154 -0.38 -4.52 -2.41
CA VAL A 154 -0.27 -4.38 -3.86
C VAL A 154 1.15 -4.52 -4.38
N SER A 155 1.27 -5.09 -5.56
CA SER A 155 2.44 -5.04 -6.44
C SER A 155 2.01 -4.77 -7.87
N PHE A 156 2.88 -4.18 -8.69
CA PHE A 156 2.60 -3.88 -10.10
C PHE A 156 3.87 -3.75 -10.92
N LEU A 157 3.76 -3.96 -12.24
CA LEU A 157 4.86 -3.68 -13.16
C LEU A 157 5.17 -2.17 -13.16
N ASN A 158 6.44 -1.81 -13.22
CA ASN A 158 6.88 -0.42 -13.17
C ASN A 158 6.29 0.44 -14.30
N ASP A 159 6.10 -0.13 -15.49
CA ASP A 159 5.45 0.54 -16.63
C ASP A 159 3.93 0.74 -16.45
N CYS A 160 3.33 0.08 -15.46
CA CYS A 160 1.94 0.25 -15.05
C CYS A 160 1.73 1.23 -13.90
N LYS A 161 2.81 1.84 -13.39
CA LYS A 161 2.81 2.76 -12.25
C LYS A 161 1.80 3.89 -12.41
N GLN A 162 1.12 4.22 -11.30
CA GLN A 162 0.24 5.37 -11.14
C GLN A 162 0.65 6.14 -9.89
N GLU A 163 0.46 7.46 -9.89
CA GLU A 163 0.66 8.27 -8.69
C GLU A 163 -0.54 8.18 -7.75
N PHE A 164 -0.35 8.36 -6.46
CA PHE A 164 -1.42 8.59 -5.50
C PHE A 164 -1.90 10.04 -5.58
N ASP A 165 -3.22 10.26 -5.44
CA ASP A 165 -3.79 11.61 -5.48
C ASP A 165 -3.50 12.35 -4.18
N VAL A 166 -2.71 13.43 -4.28
CA VAL A 166 -2.23 14.23 -3.13
C VAL A 166 -3.36 14.95 -2.37
N ASN A 167 -4.56 15.02 -2.94
CA ASN A 167 -5.74 15.60 -2.28
C ASN A 167 -6.49 14.60 -1.37
N LEU A 168 -6.06 13.35 -1.33
CA LEU A 168 -6.68 12.27 -0.56
C LEU A 168 -5.80 11.85 0.62
N LYS A 169 -6.46 11.47 1.72
CA LYS A 169 -5.81 10.93 2.93
C LYS A 169 -6.38 9.58 3.36
N LEU A 170 -7.69 9.40 3.28
CA LEU A 170 -8.39 8.18 3.68
C LEU A 170 -8.75 7.30 2.50
N LEU A 171 -9.20 7.89 1.40
CA LEU A 171 -9.59 7.17 0.19
C LEU A 171 -8.47 7.12 -0.86
N LEU A 172 -7.22 7.33 -0.45
CA LEU A 172 -6.05 7.31 -1.33
C LEU A 172 -5.87 5.95 -2.02
N ASP A 173 -6.10 4.88 -1.29
CA ASP A 173 -6.05 3.49 -1.75
C ASP A 173 -7.20 3.16 -2.71
N VAL A 174 -8.42 3.54 -2.37
CA VAL A 174 -9.62 3.36 -3.20
C VAL A 174 -9.46 4.04 -4.57
N ASP A 175 -9.01 5.31 -4.59
CA ASP A 175 -8.73 6.04 -5.82
C ASP A 175 -7.61 5.40 -6.63
N PHE A 176 -6.52 5.00 -5.96
CA PHE A 176 -5.38 4.36 -6.60
C PHE A 176 -5.80 3.02 -7.25
N TYR A 177 -6.50 2.16 -6.54
CA TYR A 177 -6.97 0.87 -7.05
C TYR A 177 -7.95 1.03 -8.21
N HIS A 178 -8.84 2.02 -8.15
CA HIS A 178 -9.74 2.33 -9.25
C HIS A 178 -8.97 2.73 -10.52
N ARG A 179 -7.95 3.60 -10.40
CA ARG A 179 -7.14 4.04 -11.56
C ARG A 179 -6.28 2.90 -12.11
N MET A 180 -5.73 2.06 -11.23
CA MET A 180 -5.03 0.84 -11.65
C MET A 180 -5.96 -0.07 -12.45
N ARG A 181 -7.17 -0.33 -11.95
CA ARG A 181 -8.20 -1.13 -12.64
C ARG A 181 -8.62 -0.52 -13.97
N TRP A 182 -8.80 0.79 -13.99
CA TRP A 182 -9.21 1.52 -15.21
C TRP A 182 -8.18 1.42 -16.34
N ARG A 183 -6.90 1.52 -16.00
CA ARG A 183 -5.80 1.56 -16.99
C ARG A 183 -5.23 0.19 -17.32
N ASN A 184 -5.17 -0.69 -16.36
CA ASN A 184 -4.41 -1.93 -16.47
C ASN A 184 -5.29 -3.19 -16.51
N GLY A 185 -6.62 -3.06 -16.39
CA GLY A 185 -7.53 -4.21 -16.30
C GLY A 185 -7.67 -4.77 -14.89
N LYS A 186 -8.33 -5.93 -14.76
CA LYS A 186 -8.52 -6.59 -13.47
C LYS A 186 -7.19 -6.98 -12.83
N PRO A 187 -7.06 -6.87 -11.49
CA PRO A 187 -5.88 -7.37 -10.79
C PRO A 187 -5.85 -8.90 -10.77
N ASN A 188 -4.66 -9.45 -10.73
CA ASN A 188 -4.46 -10.83 -10.31
C ASN A 188 -4.54 -10.91 -8.78
N ILE A 189 -5.06 -12.03 -8.26
CA ILE A 189 -5.10 -12.29 -6.82
C ILE A 189 -4.14 -13.42 -6.50
N ILE A 190 -3.15 -13.11 -5.66
CA ILE A 190 -2.25 -14.13 -5.10
C ILE A 190 -2.96 -14.69 -3.86
N PRO A 191 -3.46 -15.93 -3.88
CA PRO A 191 -4.32 -16.48 -2.84
C PRO A 191 -3.51 -16.97 -1.63
N GLU A 192 -2.55 -16.17 -1.18
CA GLU A 192 -1.65 -16.47 -0.08
C GLU A 192 -1.42 -15.22 0.76
N VAL A 193 -1.39 -15.37 2.09
CA VAL A 193 -1.05 -14.29 3.03
C VAL A 193 0.45 -14.06 2.99
N LEU A 194 0.86 -12.91 2.47
CA LEU A 194 2.27 -12.58 2.26
C LEU A 194 2.78 -11.44 3.14
N VAL A 195 1.87 -10.59 3.61
CA VAL A 195 2.19 -9.39 4.39
C VAL A 195 1.30 -9.27 5.63
N ALA A 196 1.79 -8.59 6.66
CA ALA A 196 0.98 -8.21 7.80
C ALA A 196 0.92 -6.69 7.93
N ASN A 197 -0.29 -6.19 8.08
CA ASN A 197 -0.57 -4.80 8.41
C ASN A 197 -0.59 -4.66 9.93
N ARG A 198 0.29 -3.83 10.47
CA ARG A 198 0.36 -3.59 11.92
C ARG A 198 -0.86 -2.82 12.40
N ASP A 199 -1.51 -3.28 13.48
CA ASP A 199 -2.56 -2.55 14.18
C ASP A 199 -1.95 -1.66 15.27
N HIS A 200 -2.23 -0.34 15.21
CA HIS A 200 -1.77 0.64 16.18
C HIS A 200 -2.60 1.93 16.14
N ASP A 201 -2.59 2.69 17.22
CA ASP A 201 -3.40 3.90 17.38
C ASP A 201 -2.99 5.07 16.45
N ASP A 202 -1.74 5.08 15.96
CA ASP A 202 -1.21 6.16 15.11
C ASP A 202 -1.56 5.99 13.62
N ARG A 203 -2.37 5.01 13.25
CA ARG A 203 -2.87 4.89 11.87
C ARG A 203 -3.67 6.11 11.45
N ILE A 204 -3.54 6.51 10.20
CA ILE A 204 -4.37 7.59 9.63
C ILE A 204 -5.86 7.25 9.77
N SER A 205 -6.26 5.99 9.56
CA SER A 205 -7.63 5.51 9.70
C SER A 205 -8.14 5.56 11.15
N SER A 206 -7.32 5.22 12.15
CA SER A 206 -7.69 5.26 13.57
C SER A 206 -7.94 6.70 14.05
N ASN A 207 -7.13 7.66 13.56
CA ASN A 207 -7.30 9.08 13.88
C ASN A 207 -8.42 9.77 13.10
N ALA A 208 -8.85 9.19 11.98
CA ALA A 208 -9.89 9.75 11.12
C ALA A 208 -11.29 9.65 11.74
N THR A 209 -11.55 8.60 12.52
CA THR A 209 -12.82 8.42 13.24
C THR A 209 -13.16 9.52 14.22
N SER A 210 -12.15 10.18 14.80
CA SER A 210 -12.33 11.24 15.79
C SER A 210 -12.42 12.65 15.20
N LYS A 211 -11.97 12.84 13.94
CA LYS A 211 -11.90 14.18 13.30
C LYS A 211 -12.95 14.41 12.21
N TYR A 212 -13.60 13.39 11.70
CA TYR A 212 -14.52 13.51 10.59
C TYR A 212 -15.87 12.93 10.98
N ASP A 213 -16.77 13.77 11.45
CA ASP A 213 -18.16 13.46 11.84
C ASP A 213 -19.01 13.03 10.63
N CYS A 214 -18.75 11.86 10.06
CA CYS A 214 -19.61 11.28 9.04
C CYS A 214 -19.56 9.76 9.11
N VAL A 215 -20.23 9.17 10.08
CA VAL A 215 -20.69 7.79 10.01
C VAL A 215 -21.97 7.81 9.18
N VAL A 216 -21.92 7.30 7.95
CA VAL A 216 -23.14 6.98 7.19
C VAL A 216 -23.45 5.53 7.47
N GLU A 217 -24.60 5.26 8.08
CA GLU A 217 -25.10 3.89 8.19
C GLU A 217 -25.43 3.35 6.79
N HIS A 218 -24.68 2.35 6.37
CA HIS A 218 -24.94 1.60 5.15
C HIS A 218 -25.67 0.30 5.50
N PRO A 219 -26.56 -0.25 4.64
CA PRO A 219 -27.26 -1.51 4.88
C PRO A 219 -26.35 -2.70 5.23
N ASP A 220 -25.08 -2.66 4.83
CA ASP A 220 -24.11 -3.73 5.04
C ASP A 220 -23.15 -3.47 6.23
N GLY A 221 -23.39 -2.46 7.06
CA GLY A 221 -22.62 -2.14 8.27
C GLY A 221 -22.16 -0.69 8.38
N PRO A 222 -21.61 -0.26 9.51
CA PRO A 222 -21.12 1.10 9.70
C PRO A 222 -19.81 1.30 8.93
N TRP A 223 -19.87 2.11 7.89
CA TRP A 223 -18.70 2.48 7.08
C TRP A 223 -18.25 3.90 7.44
N MET A 224 -16.97 4.08 7.71
CA MET A 224 -16.37 5.40 7.85
C MET A 224 -16.20 6.01 6.46
N MET A 225 -17.11 6.90 6.08
CA MET A 225 -16.98 7.68 4.87
C MET A 225 -16.62 9.11 5.23
N ASN A 226 -15.42 9.56 4.89
CA ASN A 226 -15.18 10.98 4.80
C ASN A 226 -16.01 11.53 3.63
N SER A 227 -17.13 12.14 3.94
CA SER A 227 -18.10 12.61 2.95
C SER A 227 -17.51 13.64 1.96
N SER A 228 -16.43 14.32 2.31
CA SER A 228 -15.73 15.28 1.44
C SER A 228 -14.82 14.57 0.43
N GLU A 229 -14.01 13.61 0.87
CA GLU A 229 -13.15 12.83 -0.03
C GLU A 229 -13.98 11.94 -0.97
N LEU A 230 -15.04 11.30 -0.47
CA LEU A 230 -15.92 10.51 -1.32
C LEU A 230 -16.59 11.38 -2.41
N ARG A 231 -17.08 12.57 -2.05
CA ARG A 231 -17.63 13.51 -3.05
C ARG A 231 -16.56 13.92 -4.06
N TYR A 232 -15.34 14.18 -3.64
CA TYR A 232 -14.22 14.49 -4.52
C TYR A 232 -13.96 13.34 -5.50
N VAL A 233 -13.85 12.10 -5.01
CA VAL A 233 -13.65 10.90 -5.83
C VAL A 233 -14.81 10.70 -6.82
N HIS A 234 -16.07 10.88 -6.39
CA HIS A 234 -17.24 10.78 -7.29
C HIS A 234 -17.25 11.87 -8.37
N GLN A 235 -16.83 13.09 -8.05
CA GLN A 235 -16.70 14.17 -9.03
C GLN A 235 -15.58 13.92 -10.05
N LYS A 236 -14.52 13.21 -9.65
CA LYS A 236 -13.40 12.82 -10.51
C LYS A 236 -13.81 11.77 -11.55
N TYR A 237 -14.78 10.89 -11.22
CA TYR A 237 -15.20 9.77 -12.07
C TYR A 237 -16.71 9.73 -12.38
N PRO A 238 -17.30 10.80 -12.91
CA PRO A 238 -18.75 10.88 -13.09
C PRO A 238 -19.30 9.83 -14.07
N GLY A 239 -18.52 9.45 -15.08
CA GLY A 239 -18.91 8.42 -16.05
C GLY A 239 -18.99 7.02 -15.45
N PHE A 240 -18.06 6.67 -14.58
CA PHE A 240 -18.08 5.39 -13.87
C PHE A 240 -19.24 5.33 -12.85
N ILE A 241 -19.43 6.38 -12.07
CA ILE A 241 -20.53 6.47 -11.09
C ILE A 241 -21.90 6.31 -11.78
N ALA A 242 -22.04 6.84 -13.00
CA ALA A 242 -23.31 6.75 -13.75
C ALA A 242 -23.57 5.34 -14.33
N ASN A 243 -22.52 4.62 -14.74
CA ASN A 243 -22.64 3.40 -15.55
C ASN A 243 -22.10 2.14 -14.86
N GLY A 244 -21.26 2.27 -13.82
CA GLY A 244 -20.68 1.18 -13.05
C GLY A 244 -19.78 0.22 -13.84
N LYS A 245 -19.23 0.67 -15.01
CA LYS A 245 -18.47 -0.21 -15.91
C LYS A 245 -17.06 0.27 -16.17
N TYR A 246 -16.13 -0.65 -16.19
CA TYR A 246 -14.77 -0.43 -16.65
C TYR A 246 -14.66 -0.58 -18.18
N PRO A 247 -13.58 -0.04 -18.82
CA PRO A 247 -13.44 -0.04 -20.27
C PRO A 247 -13.43 -1.44 -20.93
N ASP A 248 -12.95 -2.44 -20.22
CA ASP A 248 -12.88 -3.85 -20.67
C ASP A 248 -14.18 -4.64 -20.47
N GLU A 249 -15.25 -3.99 -19.98
CA GLU A 249 -16.58 -4.59 -19.74
C GLU A 249 -17.63 -4.15 -20.77
N ASN A 250 -17.20 -3.48 -21.85
CA ASN A 250 -18.06 -3.01 -22.94
C ASN A 250 -18.13 -4.01 -24.10
#